data_f62cedd8f05dc6acc81a242e3bc426ed
#
_entry.id   f62cedd8f05dc6acc81a242e3bc426ed
#
_cell.length_a   1.000
_cell.length_b   1.000
_cell.length_c   1.000
_cell.angle_alpha   90.00
_cell.angle_beta   90.00
_cell.angle_gamma   90.00
#
_symmetry.space_group_name_H-M   'P 1'
#
loop_
_entity.id
_entity.type
_entity.pdbx_description
1 polymer ?
#
loop_
_entity_poly.entity_id
_entity_poly.type
_entity_poly.pdbx_seq_one_letter_code
_entity_poly.pdbx_strand_id
1 'polypeptide(L)'
;MSLRQSLFPLLRAVFRALPLPQAQRDRLRTRLLARHGDWVPPPPKGQQDEGGARASAQLRWRADEPAIGHVPWREGALPSPMPATLVAFYLPQFHTFPENDAWWGKGFTEWRNVTRALPQFEGHIQPRLPADLGFYDLRNPQVMRDQARLAAEYGIGAFCFYYYWFSGRTLMEDPLRQWLADDSIDLPFCLCWANENWARRWDGRDDDILIGQQHSAEDDLAFIAHVAPYLRDRRALKVEGRPMLLVYRPNLLPDARATAERWRRWCRDNGVGEIHLAYVQGFERPDPRDIGFDAAVEFPPNMSNPRSLSAQQWLLNPAFNGDVRDWRELAAEIAARPLPDYPLYPGVNPGWDNEARRSGRGRVYLHASPRGYRDWLRTTIHERLALAPARQRMVFINAWNEWAEGAVLEPDARLGHAWLDATRQALSPASPTGPLRACLLILIDDPGLIATACEAASGLGVSYRVFIPMAQRPHDAAVDIIGHAGNALSSIVQVLEAFGPDPSLLACWLDLRGSGEARPQLPGTADLDAVLQQFDEQPALGMFAASTPEAVAVTRRHLRWAARLGMADAPTPQTAGTMWLRASALRSLLDAHCYPSELDNDNALDPVMQLLPDLVANAGYVVASPQRQP
;
A
#
# COMPACT_ATOMS: atom_id res chain seq x y z
N MET A 1 -11.17 31.40 6.15
CA MET A 1 -9.72 31.42 6.50
C MET A 1 -9.32 32.84 6.88
N SER A 2 -8.58 33.03 7.97
CA SER A 2 -8.06 34.35 8.34
C SER A 2 -6.93 34.77 7.38
N LEU A 3 -6.70 36.08 7.21
CA LEU A 3 -5.61 36.62 6.39
C LEU A 3 -4.25 36.00 6.76
N ARG A 4 -4.05 35.68 8.04
CA ARG A 4 -2.85 35.04 8.61
C ARG A 4 -2.67 33.61 8.11
N GLN A 5 -3.76 32.85 8.01
CA GLN A 5 -3.76 31.49 7.49
C GLN A 5 -3.47 31.44 5.97
N SER A 6 -3.92 32.45 5.23
CA SER A 6 -3.63 32.58 3.79
C SER A 6 -2.16 32.92 3.50
N LEU A 7 -1.48 33.60 4.44
CA LEU A 7 -0.05 33.94 4.32
C LEU A 7 0.88 32.81 4.77
N PHE A 8 0.37 31.80 5.47
CA PHE A 8 1.18 30.70 6.02
C PHE A 8 1.96 29.91 4.96
N PRO A 9 1.43 29.56 3.76
CA PRO A 9 2.18 28.89 2.72
C PRO A 9 3.40 29.69 2.25
N LEU A 10 3.25 31.00 2.11
CA LEU A 10 4.34 31.90 1.73
C LEU A 10 5.43 31.94 2.81
N LEU A 11 5.03 32.11 4.07
CA LEU A 11 5.96 32.09 5.20
C LEU A 11 6.70 30.76 5.31
N ARG A 12 6.00 29.65 5.05
CA ARG A 12 6.60 28.30 5.03
C ARG A 12 7.62 28.15 3.90
N ALA A 13 7.34 28.70 2.72
CA ALA A 13 8.27 28.67 1.59
C ALA A 13 9.54 29.49 1.87
N VAL A 14 9.36 30.71 2.40
CA VAL A 14 10.48 31.58 2.83
C VAL A 14 11.32 30.90 3.91
N PHE A 15 10.68 30.32 4.93
CA PHE A 15 11.38 29.61 6.00
C PHE A 15 12.21 28.41 5.49
N ARG A 16 11.69 27.70 4.49
CA ARG A 16 12.42 26.59 3.85
C ARG A 16 13.63 27.05 3.05
N ALA A 17 13.58 28.23 2.47
CA ALA A 17 14.65 28.82 1.66
C ALA A 17 15.78 29.45 2.50
N LEU A 18 15.59 29.63 3.82
CA LEU A 18 16.63 30.20 4.69
C LEU A 18 17.82 29.25 4.82
N PRO A 19 19.06 29.70 4.67
CA PRO A 19 20.26 28.89 4.85
C PRO A 19 20.60 28.73 6.34
N LEU A 20 19.78 27.99 7.06
CA LEU A 20 19.92 27.74 8.50
C LEU A 20 20.24 26.27 8.75
N PRO A 21 21.14 25.95 9.70
CA PRO A 21 21.35 24.60 10.21
C PRO A 21 20.03 24.00 10.75
N GLN A 22 19.84 22.70 10.59
CA GLN A 22 18.59 22.01 10.94
C GLN A 22 18.18 22.23 12.40
N ALA A 23 19.11 22.13 13.33
CA ALA A 23 18.85 22.37 14.75
C ALA A 23 18.31 23.79 15.06
N GLN A 24 18.74 24.80 14.30
CA GLN A 24 18.21 26.15 14.41
C GLN A 24 16.82 26.28 13.78
N ARG A 25 16.59 25.58 12.65
CA ARG A 25 15.25 25.51 12.01
C ARG A 25 14.23 24.88 12.95
N ASP A 26 14.59 23.77 13.58
CA ASP A 26 13.67 23.07 14.50
C ASP A 26 13.35 23.94 15.73
N ARG A 27 14.34 24.61 16.33
CA ARG A 27 14.12 25.56 17.43
C ARG A 27 13.22 26.73 17.04
N LEU A 28 13.45 27.32 15.85
CA LEU A 28 12.63 28.43 15.36
C LEU A 28 11.21 27.96 15.02
N ARG A 29 11.07 26.80 14.42
CA ARG A 29 9.76 26.19 14.12
C ARG A 29 8.97 25.93 15.40
N THR A 30 9.58 25.32 16.42
CA THR A 30 8.94 25.04 17.70
C THR A 30 8.50 26.32 18.40
N ARG A 31 9.35 27.36 18.43
CA ARG A 31 9.00 28.67 18.99
C ARG A 31 7.87 29.36 18.22
N LEU A 32 7.89 29.28 16.89
CA LEU A 32 6.84 29.88 16.04
C LEU A 32 5.51 29.17 16.25
N LEU A 33 5.50 27.84 16.29
CA LEU A 33 4.29 27.06 16.49
C LEU A 33 3.73 27.23 17.92
N ALA A 34 4.59 27.33 18.94
CA ALA A 34 4.17 27.58 20.32
C ALA A 34 3.51 28.96 20.50
N ARG A 35 3.95 29.97 19.72
CA ARG A 35 3.42 31.34 19.83
C ARG A 35 2.31 31.66 18.84
N HIS A 36 2.30 31.00 17.69
CA HIS A 36 1.46 31.33 16.52
C HIS A 36 0.87 30.08 15.87
N GLY A 37 0.53 29.05 16.65
CA GLY A 37 -0.09 27.83 16.15
C GLY A 37 -1.42 28.09 15.41
N ASP A 38 -2.11 29.17 15.76
CA ASP A 38 -3.31 29.68 15.10
C ASP A 38 -3.09 30.15 13.64
N TRP A 39 -1.84 30.36 13.24
CA TRP A 39 -1.48 30.72 11.85
C TRP A 39 -1.44 29.51 10.91
N VAL A 40 -1.30 28.32 11.47
CA VAL A 40 -1.33 27.08 10.67
C VAL A 40 -2.77 26.87 10.21
N PRO A 41 -3.05 26.80 8.91
CA PRO A 41 -4.38 26.47 8.43
C PRO A 41 -4.78 25.09 8.98
N PRO A 42 -5.99 24.93 9.51
CA PRO A 42 -6.47 23.59 9.85
C PRO A 42 -6.49 22.73 8.59
N PRO A 43 -6.23 21.41 8.70
CA PRO A 43 -6.38 20.52 7.57
C PRO A 43 -7.81 20.58 7.02
N PRO A 44 -8.02 20.31 5.73
CA PRO A 44 -9.36 20.25 5.15
C PRO A 44 -10.18 19.21 5.93
N LYS A 45 -11.33 19.60 6.44
CA LYS A 45 -12.25 18.67 7.10
C LYS A 45 -12.97 17.86 6.03
N GLY A 46 -13.19 16.58 6.31
CA GLY A 46 -14.02 15.71 5.51
C GLY A 46 -15.51 16.10 5.61
N GLN A 47 -16.33 15.46 4.78
CA GLN A 47 -17.77 15.67 4.74
C GLN A 47 -18.45 14.98 5.92
N GLN A 48 -19.55 15.54 6.40
CA GLN A 48 -20.37 14.98 7.48
C GLN A 48 -21.84 14.89 7.04
N ASP A 49 -22.54 13.88 7.52
CA ASP A 49 -23.99 13.84 7.37
C ASP A 49 -24.66 14.82 8.33
N GLU A 50 -25.46 15.74 7.78
CA GLU A 50 -26.24 16.70 8.60
C GLU A 50 -27.31 16.04 9.49
N GLY A 51 -27.57 14.75 9.28
CA GLY A 51 -28.57 13.94 9.97
C GLY A 51 -28.08 13.10 11.16
N GLY A 52 -26.96 13.38 11.72
CA GLY A 52 -26.34 13.01 13.03
C GLY A 52 -26.55 11.62 13.66
N ALA A 53 -27.58 10.89 13.37
CA ALA A 53 -27.98 9.72 14.17
C ALA A 53 -27.92 8.35 13.46
N ARG A 54 -27.62 8.27 12.20
CA ARG A 54 -27.69 7.01 11.42
C ARG A 54 -26.40 6.47 10.84
N ALA A 55 -25.31 7.23 10.85
CA ALA A 55 -24.04 6.78 10.29
C ALA A 55 -23.41 5.60 11.09
N SER A 56 -23.71 5.50 12.38
CA SER A 56 -23.16 4.44 13.25
C SER A 56 -23.75 3.04 13.04
N ALA A 57 -24.83 2.92 12.28
CA ALA A 57 -25.51 1.63 12.09
C ALA A 57 -24.88 0.74 10.99
N GLN A 58 -23.87 1.21 10.25
CA GLN A 58 -23.39 0.55 9.04
C GLN A 58 -21.99 -0.08 9.14
N LEU A 59 -21.26 0.07 10.24
CA LEU A 59 -20.03 -0.71 10.50
C LEU A 59 -20.42 -2.13 10.94
N ARG A 60 -20.78 -2.99 10.01
CA ARG A 60 -21.25 -4.36 10.30
C ARG A 60 -20.28 -5.46 9.94
N TRP A 61 -19.15 -5.15 9.33
CA TRP A 61 -18.15 -6.17 9.03
C TRP A 61 -17.23 -6.38 10.23
N ARG A 62 -16.73 -7.57 10.32
CA ARG A 62 -15.70 -7.93 11.29
C ARG A 62 -14.35 -7.55 10.73
N ALA A 63 -13.46 -7.03 11.58
CA ALA A 63 -12.10 -6.66 11.17
C ALA A 63 -11.23 -7.89 10.75
N ASP A 64 -11.65 -9.09 11.09
CA ASP A 64 -11.04 -10.38 10.76
C ASP A 64 -11.75 -11.11 9.59
N GLU A 65 -12.69 -10.45 8.91
CA GLU A 65 -13.36 -11.02 7.72
C GLU A 65 -12.46 -10.88 6.49
N PRO A 66 -12.29 -11.96 5.67
CA PRO A 66 -11.58 -11.86 4.41
C PRO A 66 -12.30 -10.92 3.43
N ALA A 67 -11.55 -10.02 2.81
CA ALA A 67 -12.06 -9.17 1.73
C ALA A 67 -11.93 -9.87 0.37
N ILE A 68 -12.60 -9.33 -0.65
CA ILE A 68 -12.39 -9.78 -2.03
C ILE A 68 -10.93 -9.47 -2.42
N GLY A 69 -10.25 -10.48 -2.95
CA GLY A 69 -8.80 -10.42 -3.21
C GLY A 69 -7.93 -11.00 -2.08
N HIS A 70 -8.53 -11.63 -1.07
CA HIS A 70 -7.80 -12.42 -0.09
C HIS A 70 -7.05 -13.57 -0.78
N VAL A 71 -5.76 -13.68 -0.52
CA VAL A 71 -4.88 -14.72 -1.05
C VAL A 71 -4.41 -15.61 0.11
N PRO A 72 -4.77 -16.90 0.13
CA PRO A 72 -4.21 -17.85 1.10
C PRO A 72 -2.73 -18.08 0.82
N TRP A 73 -2.02 -18.65 1.79
CA TRP A 73 -0.66 -19.13 1.55
C TRP A 73 -0.62 -20.07 0.33
N ARG A 74 0.35 -19.86 -0.53
CA ARG A 74 0.59 -20.67 -1.73
C ARG A 74 2.08 -20.85 -1.94
N GLU A 75 2.48 -22.09 -2.16
CA GLU A 75 3.80 -22.37 -2.69
C GLU A 75 3.99 -21.73 -4.06
N GLY A 76 5.19 -21.26 -4.35
CA GLY A 76 5.50 -20.66 -5.65
C GLY A 76 6.99 -20.53 -5.88
N ALA A 77 7.39 -20.69 -7.14
CA ALA A 77 8.79 -20.59 -7.54
C ALA A 77 9.27 -19.14 -7.54
N LEU A 78 10.52 -18.94 -7.16
CA LEU A 78 11.24 -17.69 -7.32
C LEU A 78 12.12 -17.75 -8.59
N PRO A 79 12.35 -16.62 -9.26
CA PRO A 79 13.26 -16.59 -10.42
C PRO A 79 14.71 -16.93 -10.00
N SER A 80 15.41 -17.60 -10.88
CA SER A 80 16.83 -17.90 -10.69
C SER A 80 17.60 -17.53 -11.97
N PRO A 81 18.54 -16.57 -11.94
CA PRO A 81 18.93 -15.79 -10.75
C PRO A 81 17.88 -14.75 -10.33
N MET A 82 17.94 -14.33 -9.06
CA MET A 82 17.11 -13.24 -8.57
C MET A 82 17.45 -11.93 -9.28
N PRO A 83 16.45 -11.15 -9.76
CA PRO A 83 16.70 -9.92 -10.51
C PRO A 83 17.21 -8.77 -9.62
N ALA A 84 16.87 -8.78 -8.32
CA ALA A 84 17.31 -7.84 -7.30
C ALA A 84 17.25 -8.46 -5.90
N THR A 85 17.99 -7.90 -4.94
CA THR A 85 17.85 -8.22 -3.52
C THR A 85 16.79 -7.32 -2.90
N LEU A 86 15.72 -7.90 -2.37
CA LEU A 86 14.69 -7.16 -1.64
C LEU A 86 15.03 -7.11 -0.16
N VAL A 87 15.10 -5.91 0.42
CA VAL A 87 15.44 -5.68 1.83
C VAL A 87 14.26 -5.04 2.53
N ALA A 88 13.65 -5.72 3.49
CA ALA A 88 12.52 -5.18 4.23
C ALA A 88 12.96 -4.60 5.58
N PHE A 89 12.56 -3.35 5.87
CA PHE A 89 12.73 -2.78 7.20
C PHE A 89 11.93 -3.58 8.22
N TYR A 90 12.52 -3.79 9.41
CA TYR A 90 11.96 -4.64 10.45
C TYR A 90 11.94 -3.91 11.79
N LEU A 91 10.75 -3.82 12.41
CA LEU A 91 10.55 -3.22 13.72
C LEU A 91 10.61 -4.28 14.83
N PRO A 92 11.60 -4.25 15.76
CA PRO A 92 11.71 -5.25 16.83
C PRO A 92 10.87 -4.93 18.09
N GLN A 93 9.77 -4.17 17.98
CA GLN A 93 9.01 -3.63 19.12
C GLN A 93 7.81 -4.51 19.57
N PHE A 94 7.66 -5.71 19.02
CA PHE A 94 6.54 -6.60 19.36
C PHE A 94 6.86 -7.54 20.53
N HIS A 95 7.36 -6.95 21.63
CA HIS A 95 7.57 -7.60 22.92
C HIS A 95 7.59 -6.58 24.05
N THR A 96 7.38 -7.04 25.29
CA THR A 96 7.48 -6.16 26.46
C THR A 96 8.92 -5.97 26.88
N PHE A 97 9.27 -4.75 27.30
CA PHE A 97 10.54 -4.41 27.91
C PHE A 97 10.36 -3.31 28.97
N PRO A 98 11.29 -3.17 29.95
CA PRO A 98 11.07 -2.33 31.12
C PRO A 98 10.76 -0.86 30.83
N GLU A 99 11.39 -0.29 29.81
CA GLU A 99 11.20 1.10 29.44
C GLU A 99 9.81 1.36 28.87
N ASN A 100 9.32 0.46 27.99
CA ASN A 100 7.95 0.55 27.48
C ASN A 100 6.91 0.42 28.61
N ASP A 101 7.15 -0.49 29.55
CA ASP A 101 6.29 -0.67 30.70
C ASP A 101 6.23 0.61 31.57
N ALA A 102 7.38 1.29 31.76
CA ALA A 102 7.46 2.55 32.49
C ALA A 102 6.80 3.71 31.74
N TRP A 103 6.92 3.78 30.43
CA TRP A 103 6.43 4.91 29.62
C TRP A 103 4.96 4.78 29.23
N TRP A 104 4.48 3.57 28.93
CA TRP A 104 3.16 3.32 28.33
C TRP A 104 2.26 2.41 29.18
N GLY A 105 2.79 1.92 30.31
CA GLY A 105 2.10 1.00 31.22
C GLY A 105 2.47 -0.46 30.99
N LYS A 106 2.43 -1.23 32.08
CA LYS A 106 2.84 -2.63 32.14
C LYS A 106 2.19 -3.48 31.03
N GLY A 107 3.01 -4.27 30.37
CA GLY A 107 2.58 -5.18 29.30
C GLY A 107 2.38 -4.49 27.95
N PHE A 108 2.91 -3.29 27.75
CA PHE A 108 2.80 -2.58 26.49
C PHE A 108 3.64 -3.25 25.40
N THR A 109 3.01 -3.45 24.23
CA THR A 109 3.64 -3.74 22.95
C THR A 109 2.94 -2.95 21.84
N GLU A 110 3.50 -2.88 20.65
CA GLU A 110 2.84 -2.21 19.51
C GLU A 110 1.46 -2.79 19.17
N TRP A 111 1.19 -4.06 19.50
CA TRP A 111 -0.16 -4.64 19.33
C TRP A 111 -1.25 -3.85 20.04
N ARG A 112 -0.94 -3.21 21.18
CA ARG A 112 -1.90 -2.37 21.90
C ARG A 112 -2.31 -1.15 21.08
N ASN A 113 -1.41 -0.58 20.30
CA ASN A 113 -1.73 0.52 19.39
C ASN A 113 -2.56 0.01 18.19
N VAL A 114 -2.14 -1.09 17.57
CA VAL A 114 -2.82 -1.70 16.43
C VAL A 114 -4.27 -2.04 16.75
N THR A 115 -4.51 -2.76 17.84
CA THR A 115 -5.85 -3.29 18.17
C THR A 115 -6.84 -2.24 18.64
N ARG A 116 -6.39 -1.07 19.10
CA ARG A 116 -7.27 0.04 19.54
C ARG A 116 -7.68 0.98 18.41
N ALA A 117 -7.06 0.86 17.23
CA ALA A 117 -7.35 1.74 16.12
C ALA A 117 -8.80 1.56 15.65
N LEU A 118 -9.43 2.65 15.23
CA LEU A 118 -10.81 2.66 14.75
C LEU A 118 -10.90 3.35 13.38
N PRO A 119 -11.85 2.94 12.52
CA PRO A 119 -12.13 3.65 11.29
C PRO A 119 -12.53 5.11 11.58
N GLN A 120 -11.94 6.04 10.86
CA GLN A 120 -12.19 7.48 11.04
C GLN A 120 -13.17 8.04 10.01
N PHE A 121 -13.26 7.39 8.85
CA PHE A 121 -14.14 7.75 7.74
C PHE A 121 -14.58 6.49 6.99
N GLU A 122 -15.58 6.60 6.14
CA GLU A 122 -16.11 5.47 5.36
C GLU A 122 -15.01 4.86 4.47
N GLY A 123 -14.90 3.55 4.48
CA GLY A 123 -13.87 2.82 3.76
C GLY A 123 -12.47 2.87 4.38
N HIS A 124 -12.28 3.51 5.53
CA HIS A 124 -11.05 3.44 6.28
C HIS A 124 -10.93 2.07 7.00
N ILE A 125 -9.89 1.32 6.67
CA ILE A 125 -9.70 -0.05 7.17
C ILE A 125 -8.83 -0.04 8.43
N GLN A 126 -9.50 -0.10 9.58
CA GLN A 126 -8.88 -0.23 10.90
C GLN A 126 -9.81 -1.06 11.82
N PRO A 127 -9.25 -1.82 12.79
CA PRO A 127 -7.84 -2.16 12.91
C PRO A 127 -7.40 -3.12 11.81
N ARG A 128 -6.11 -3.09 11.44
CA ARG A 128 -5.50 -4.10 10.59
C ARG A 128 -4.96 -5.23 11.48
N LEU A 129 -5.49 -6.43 11.35
CA LEU A 129 -5.20 -7.54 12.25
C LEU A 129 -4.30 -8.58 11.58
N PRO A 130 -3.35 -9.20 12.32
CA PRO A 130 -2.50 -10.25 11.78
C PRO A 130 -3.30 -11.54 11.50
N ALA A 131 -2.84 -12.30 10.49
CA ALA A 131 -3.32 -13.64 10.18
C ALA A 131 -2.39 -14.71 10.77
N ASP A 132 -1.65 -15.43 9.94
CA ASP A 132 -0.93 -16.67 10.27
C ASP A 132 0.09 -16.54 11.41
N LEU A 133 0.77 -15.39 11.50
CA LEU A 133 1.74 -15.15 12.57
C LEU A 133 1.08 -14.75 13.91
N GLY A 134 -0.21 -14.39 13.88
CA GLY A 134 -0.95 -13.97 15.07
C GLY A 134 -0.38 -12.72 15.74
N PHE A 135 -0.83 -12.45 16.96
CA PHE A 135 -0.30 -11.39 17.82
C PHE A 135 0.95 -11.90 18.55
N TYR A 136 2.04 -12.01 17.81
CA TYR A 136 3.26 -12.62 18.28
C TYR A 136 4.00 -11.80 19.35
N ASP A 137 4.87 -12.49 20.09
CA ASP A 137 5.85 -11.91 21.00
C ASP A 137 7.26 -12.32 20.53
N LEU A 138 8.11 -11.34 20.22
CA LEU A 138 9.45 -11.57 19.69
C LEU A 138 10.44 -12.18 20.70
N ARG A 139 10.03 -12.38 21.96
CA ARG A 139 10.78 -13.19 22.92
C ARG A 139 10.68 -14.69 22.62
N ASN A 140 9.71 -15.09 21.79
CA ASN A 140 9.62 -16.44 21.29
C ASN A 140 10.47 -16.60 20.01
N PRO A 141 11.59 -17.36 20.04
CA PRO A 141 12.47 -17.50 18.87
C PRO A 141 11.79 -18.12 17.64
N GLN A 142 10.74 -18.93 17.85
CA GLN A 142 10.01 -19.55 16.74
C GLN A 142 9.36 -18.52 15.82
N VAL A 143 8.91 -17.39 16.37
CA VAL A 143 8.32 -16.30 15.58
C VAL A 143 9.30 -15.78 14.53
N MET A 144 10.54 -15.50 14.93
CA MET A 144 11.55 -14.97 14.00
C MET A 144 11.98 -16.02 12.96
N ARG A 145 12.00 -17.32 13.32
CA ARG A 145 12.21 -18.41 12.35
C ARG A 145 11.10 -18.46 11.32
N ASP A 146 9.84 -18.36 11.75
CA ASP A 146 8.68 -18.37 10.85
C ASP A 146 8.65 -17.14 9.95
N GLN A 147 8.98 -15.96 10.49
CA GLN A 147 9.10 -14.73 9.71
C GLN A 147 10.22 -14.83 8.66
N ALA A 148 11.40 -15.33 9.04
CA ALA A 148 12.53 -15.49 8.13
C ALA A 148 12.21 -16.48 6.99
N ARG A 149 11.59 -17.63 7.33
CA ARG A 149 11.14 -18.63 6.36
C ARG A 149 10.12 -18.00 5.40
N LEU A 150 9.09 -17.37 5.94
CA LEU A 150 8.04 -16.73 5.15
C LEU A 150 8.60 -15.64 4.22
N ALA A 151 9.51 -14.81 4.72
CA ALA A 151 10.19 -13.77 3.93
C ALA A 151 10.95 -14.40 2.74
N ALA A 152 11.74 -15.43 2.98
CA ALA A 152 12.50 -16.14 1.96
C ALA A 152 11.60 -16.82 0.91
N GLU A 153 10.49 -17.46 1.32
CA GLU A 153 9.51 -18.09 0.42
C GLU A 153 8.89 -17.10 -0.58
N TYR A 154 8.79 -15.82 -0.21
CA TYR A 154 8.23 -14.78 -1.08
C TYR A 154 9.29 -13.86 -1.70
N GLY A 155 10.58 -14.20 -1.58
CA GLY A 155 11.67 -13.54 -2.29
C GLY A 155 12.24 -12.31 -1.59
N ILE A 156 11.95 -12.09 -0.30
CA ILE A 156 12.68 -11.13 0.52
C ILE A 156 14.08 -11.70 0.78
N GLY A 157 15.10 -10.96 0.39
CA GLY A 157 16.50 -11.38 0.46
C GLY A 157 17.22 -10.96 1.76
N ALA A 158 16.66 -10.01 2.53
CA ALA A 158 17.23 -9.59 3.80
C ALA A 158 16.22 -8.80 4.65
N PHE A 159 16.44 -8.79 5.97
CA PHE A 159 15.82 -7.83 6.87
C PHE A 159 16.78 -6.67 7.20
N CYS A 160 16.25 -5.44 7.29
CA CYS A 160 16.94 -4.28 7.81
C CYS A 160 16.35 -3.94 9.18
N PHE A 161 16.99 -4.40 10.24
CA PHE A 161 16.51 -4.19 11.60
C PHE A 161 16.74 -2.76 12.05
N TYR A 162 15.70 -2.09 12.57
CA TYR A 162 15.92 -0.89 13.36
C TYR A 162 16.71 -1.22 14.61
N TYR A 163 17.77 -0.44 14.84
CA TYR A 163 18.67 -0.59 15.97
C TYR A 163 18.64 0.68 16.82
N TYR A 164 18.48 0.51 18.14
CA TYR A 164 18.29 1.63 19.07
C TYR A 164 19.44 1.67 20.07
N TRP A 165 20.32 2.66 19.90
CA TRP A 165 21.48 2.88 20.73
C TRP A 165 21.44 4.31 21.29
N PHE A 166 21.65 4.45 22.61
CA PHE A 166 21.63 5.71 23.35
C PHE A 166 22.82 5.73 24.31
N SER A 167 24.02 6.13 23.84
CA SER A 167 25.23 6.31 24.63
C SER A 167 25.55 5.13 25.56
N GLY A 168 25.68 3.94 24.99
CA GLY A 168 25.96 2.70 25.73
C GLY A 168 24.74 1.92 26.21
N ARG A 169 23.55 2.46 26.03
CA ARG A 169 22.29 1.77 26.34
C ARG A 169 21.54 1.37 25.08
N THR A 170 21.16 0.11 24.98
CA THR A 170 20.34 -0.41 23.89
C THR A 170 18.90 -0.57 24.33
N LEU A 171 17.97 -0.40 23.39
CA LEU A 171 16.55 -0.75 23.58
C LEU A 171 16.17 -1.79 22.53
N MET A 172 15.30 -2.73 22.90
CA MET A 172 14.74 -3.76 21.99
C MET A 172 15.79 -4.64 21.28
N GLU A 173 16.96 -4.82 21.86
CA GLU A 173 18.05 -5.60 21.25
C GLU A 173 17.85 -7.11 21.42
N ASP A 174 17.05 -7.57 22.38
CA ASP A 174 16.91 -9.00 22.69
C ASP A 174 16.47 -9.84 21.47
N PRO A 175 15.50 -9.44 20.63
CA PRO A 175 15.19 -10.17 19.40
C PRO A 175 16.38 -10.28 18.45
N LEU A 176 17.19 -9.23 18.31
CA LEU A 176 18.36 -9.24 17.44
C LEU A 176 19.47 -10.14 17.99
N ARG A 177 19.66 -10.19 19.31
CA ARG A 177 20.59 -11.13 19.95
C ARG A 177 20.15 -12.58 19.75
N GLN A 178 18.85 -12.86 19.85
CA GLN A 178 18.29 -14.16 19.54
C GLN A 178 18.52 -14.53 18.06
N TRP A 179 18.29 -13.59 17.15
CA TRP A 179 18.59 -13.77 15.72
C TRP A 179 20.05 -14.13 15.49
N LEU A 180 20.97 -13.37 16.12
CA LEU A 180 22.41 -13.59 16.00
C LEU A 180 22.82 -14.98 16.50
N ALA A 181 22.23 -15.43 17.61
CA ALA A 181 22.51 -16.72 18.24
C ALA A 181 21.85 -17.93 17.56
N ASP A 182 20.91 -17.72 16.65
CA ASP A 182 20.13 -18.79 16.01
C ASP A 182 20.68 -19.14 14.62
N ASP A 183 21.51 -20.17 14.57
CA ASP A 183 22.11 -20.66 13.34
C ASP A 183 21.12 -21.33 12.37
N SER A 184 19.90 -21.61 12.80
CA SER A 184 18.85 -22.18 11.93
C SER A 184 18.23 -21.14 11.00
N ILE A 185 18.44 -19.87 11.25
CA ILE A 185 18.00 -18.76 10.39
C ILE A 185 19.09 -18.45 9.38
N ASP A 186 18.80 -18.59 8.09
CA ASP A 186 19.76 -18.27 7.02
C ASP A 186 19.50 -16.92 6.34
N LEU A 187 18.38 -16.26 6.62
CA LEU A 187 18.02 -14.98 5.97
C LEU A 187 19.05 -13.90 6.32
N PRO A 188 19.65 -13.25 5.33
CA PRO A 188 20.57 -12.11 5.53
C PRO A 188 19.91 -10.94 6.25
N PHE A 189 20.74 -10.11 6.90
CA PHE A 189 20.26 -8.92 7.60
C PHE A 189 21.29 -7.78 7.61
N CYS A 190 20.80 -6.57 7.83
CA CYS A 190 21.63 -5.41 8.18
C CYS A 190 20.94 -4.61 9.30
N LEU A 191 21.67 -3.64 9.86
CA LEU A 191 21.15 -2.76 10.90
C LEU A 191 20.92 -1.36 10.36
N CYS A 192 19.89 -0.70 10.85
CA CYS A 192 19.62 0.71 10.65
C CYS A 192 19.59 1.41 12.01
N TRP A 193 20.63 2.14 12.36
CA TRP A 193 20.64 2.92 13.60
C TRP A 193 19.60 4.04 13.54
N ALA A 194 18.54 3.89 14.32
CA ALA A 194 17.48 4.88 14.52
C ALA A 194 17.98 5.93 15.53
N ASN A 195 18.86 6.82 15.07
CA ASN A 195 19.62 7.78 15.87
C ASN A 195 18.84 9.07 16.21
N GLU A 196 17.53 8.95 16.45
CA GLU A 196 16.66 10.02 16.93
C GLU A 196 16.44 9.93 18.44
N ASN A 197 16.16 11.06 19.09
CA ASN A 197 15.62 11.04 20.44
C ASN A 197 14.25 10.34 20.47
N TRP A 198 14.00 9.52 21.47
CA TRP A 198 12.65 9.07 21.74
C TRP A 198 11.90 10.10 22.57
N ALA A 199 10.74 10.50 22.08
CA ALA A 199 9.84 11.45 22.71
C ALA A 199 8.40 10.94 22.66
N ARG A 200 7.49 11.50 23.47
CA ARG A 200 6.05 11.18 23.45
C ARG A 200 5.33 11.75 22.23
N ARG A 201 5.92 11.59 21.04
CA ARG A 201 5.37 12.07 19.76
C ARG A 201 3.98 11.51 19.46
N TRP A 202 3.72 10.29 19.92
CA TRP A 202 2.44 9.61 19.70
C TRP A 202 1.29 10.28 20.46
N ASP A 203 1.59 10.93 21.58
CA ASP A 203 0.62 11.73 22.34
C ASP A 203 0.57 13.19 21.91
N GLY A 204 1.34 13.57 20.86
CA GLY A 204 1.45 14.95 20.41
C GLY A 204 2.33 15.84 21.28
N ARG A 205 3.19 15.23 22.12
CA ARG A 205 4.15 15.91 23.01
C ARG A 205 5.57 15.70 22.48
N ASP A 206 5.89 16.35 21.36
CA ASP A 206 7.20 16.22 20.71
C ASP A 206 8.38 16.69 21.58
N ASP A 207 8.10 17.53 22.59
CA ASP A 207 9.10 18.10 23.49
C ASP A 207 9.38 17.24 24.74
N ASP A 208 8.57 16.21 25.03
CA ASP A 208 8.75 15.30 26.16
C ASP A 208 9.69 14.15 25.76
N ILE A 209 11.01 14.39 25.93
CA ILE A 209 12.06 13.43 25.59
C ILE A 209 12.10 12.33 26.66
N LEU A 210 11.84 11.09 26.26
CA LEU A 210 11.91 9.90 27.12
C LEU A 210 13.36 9.40 27.28
N ILE A 211 14.12 9.38 26.18
CA ILE A 211 15.55 9.08 26.15
C ILE A 211 16.21 9.85 24.99
N GLY A 212 17.31 10.55 25.29
CA GLY A 212 18.01 11.42 24.35
C GLY A 212 19.27 10.77 23.77
N GLN A 213 19.60 11.12 22.54
CA GLN A 213 20.89 10.83 21.92
C GLN A 213 21.96 11.79 22.44
N GLN A 214 23.16 11.25 22.71
CA GLN A 214 24.34 12.03 23.10
C GLN A 214 25.51 11.61 22.19
N HIS A 215 25.59 12.27 21.05
CA HIS A 215 26.64 11.95 20.07
C HIS A 215 27.99 12.53 20.50
N SER A 216 29.01 11.69 20.52
CA SER A 216 30.43 12.06 20.73
C SER A 216 31.35 11.11 19.99
N ALA A 217 32.65 11.46 19.93
CA ALA A 217 33.64 10.55 19.30
C ALA A 217 33.80 9.23 20.08
N GLU A 218 33.64 9.29 21.39
CA GLU A 218 33.68 8.12 22.28
C GLU A 218 32.44 7.24 22.07
N ASP A 219 31.27 7.86 21.93
CA ASP A 219 30.03 7.13 21.64
C ASP A 219 30.05 6.48 20.26
N ASP A 220 30.61 7.15 19.24
CA ASP A 220 30.82 6.56 17.91
C ASP A 220 31.64 5.25 17.98
N LEU A 221 32.73 5.25 18.77
CA LEU A 221 33.57 4.08 18.96
C LEU A 221 32.87 2.99 19.79
N ALA A 222 32.13 3.37 20.81
CA ALA A 222 31.34 2.43 21.61
C ALA A 222 30.25 1.78 20.78
N PHE A 223 29.54 2.54 19.97
CA PHE A 223 28.51 2.04 19.05
C PHE A 223 29.08 1.02 18.06
N ILE A 224 30.14 1.38 17.32
CA ILE A 224 30.66 0.48 16.29
C ILE A 224 31.26 -0.81 16.89
N ALA A 225 31.88 -0.71 18.08
CA ALA A 225 32.37 -1.87 18.81
C ALA A 225 31.20 -2.79 19.25
N HIS A 226 30.10 -2.19 19.68
CA HIS A 226 28.92 -2.93 20.12
C HIS A 226 28.22 -3.68 18.96
N VAL A 227 28.09 -3.04 17.79
CA VAL A 227 27.44 -3.67 16.62
C VAL A 227 28.36 -4.57 15.80
N ALA A 228 29.67 -4.60 16.10
CA ALA A 228 30.66 -5.39 15.38
C ALA A 228 30.32 -6.90 15.29
N PRO A 229 29.75 -7.58 16.32
CA PRO A 229 29.31 -8.97 16.18
C PRO A 229 28.29 -9.18 15.06
N TYR A 230 27.34 -8.26 14.87
CA TYR A 230 26.36 -8.28 13.77
C TYR A 230 27.03 -8.10 12.41
N LEU A 231 28.01 -7.19 12.31
CA LEU A 231 28.75 -6.93 11.06
C LEU A 231 29.65 -8.10 10.65
N ARG A 232 30.14 -8.91 11.62
CA ARG A 232 30.96 -10.10 11.38
C ARG A 232 30.14 -11.35 11.09
N ASP A 233 28.84 -11.34 11.37
CA ASP A 233 28.00 -12.51 11.14
C ASP A 233 28.05 -12.95 9.67
N ARG A 234 28.00 -14.27 9.43
CA ARG A 234 27.97 -14.81 8.06
C ARG A 234 26.81 -14.30 7.22
N ARG A 235 25.68 -13.98 7.88
CA ARG A 235 24.44 -13.48 7.29
C ARG A 235 24.40 -11.96 7.17
N ALA A 236 25.42 -11.23 7.64
CA ALA A 236 25.48 -9.79 7.43
C ALA A 236 25.32 -9.47 5.94
N LEU A 237 24.32 -8.67 5.58
CA LEU A 237 24.10 -8.24 4.20
C LEU A 237 25.33 -7.46 3.71
N LYS A 238 25.89 -7.86 2.57
CA LYS A 238 27.14 -7.30 2.06
C LYS A 238 26.96 -6.69 0.68
N VAL A 239 27.62 -5.56 0.47
CA VAL A 239 27.82 -4.96 -0.84
C VAL A 239 29.31 -5.04 -1.17
N GLU A 240 29.64 -5.75 -2.23
CA GLU A 240 31.06 -5.99 -2.63
C GLU A 240 31.93 -6.55 -1.48
N GLY A 241 31.36 -7.46 -0.71
CA GLY A 241 32.03 -8.08 0.44
C GLY A 241 32.05 -7.24 1.73
N ARG A 242 31.58 -6.00 1.68
CA ARG A 242 31.53 -5.05 2.81
C ARG A 242 30.19 -5.15 3.53
N PRO A 243 30.12 -5.47 4.85
CA PRO A 243 28.87 -5.52 5.58
C PRO A 243 28.19 -4.13 5.61
N MET A 244 26.88 -4.13 5.42
CA MET A 244 26.06 -2.91 5.34
C MET A 244 25.63 -2.45 6.72
N LEU A 245 25.79 -1.14 6.97
CA LEU A 245 25.23 -0.45 8.13
C LEU A 245 24.53 0.83 7.68
N LEU A 246 23.28 1.03 8.13
CA LEU A 246 22.50 2.22 7.82
C LEU A 246 22.43 3.16 9.02
N VAL A 247 22.35 4.46 8.71
CA VAL A 247 22.02 5.52 9.67
C VAL A 247 20.70 6.17 9.23
N TYR A 248 19.75 6.29 10.14
CA TYR A 248 18.42 6.81 9.82
C TYR A 248 18.43 8.33 9.57
N ARG A 249 19.22 9.09 10.38
CA ARG A 249 19.30 10.56 10.27
C ARG A 249 20.73 11.07 10.42
N PRO A 250 21.53 11.06 9.35
CA PRO A 250 22.92 11.49 9.44
C PRO A 250 23.10 12.96 9.85
N ASN A 251 22.10 13.83 9.57
CA ASN A 251 22.11 15.25 9.97
C ASN A 251 22.00 15.49 11.49
N LEU A 252 21.68 14.46 12.27
CA LEU A 252 21.71 14.54 13.73
C LEU A 252 23.11 14.29 14.32
N LEU A 253 24.00 13.68 13.55
CA LEU A 253 25.40 13.53 13.94
C LEU A 253 26.09 14.90 13.89
N PRO A 254 26.93 15.24 14.88
CA PRO A 254 27.68 16.51 14.88
C PRO A 254 28.54 16.71 13.62
N ASP A 255 29.17 15.64 13.16
CA ASP A 255 29.92 15.55 11.90
C ASP A 255 29.82 14.11 11.39
N ALA A 256 28.93 13.89 10.42
CA ALA A 256 28.67 12.57 9.86
C ALA A 256 29.90 11.98 9.16
N ARG A 257 30.71 12.81 8.48
CA ARG A 257 31.95 12.38 7.82
C ARG A 257 32.96 11.89 8.84
N ALA A 258 33.20 12.67 9.89
CA ALA A 258 34.14 12.28 10.94
C ALA A 258 33.69 11.01 11.68
N THR A 259 32.40 10.83 11.90
CA THR A 259 31.81 9.59 12.45
C THR A 259 32.06 8.40 11.50
N ALA A 260 31.78 8.55 10.21
CA ALA A 260 32.04 7.51 9.21
C ALA A 260 33.54 7.10 9.16
N GLU A 261 34.43 8.08 9.22
CA GLU A 261 35.90 7.83 9.23
C GLU A 261 36.34 7.09 10.50
N ARG A 262 35.78 7.43 11.70
CA ARG A 262 36.07 6.73 12.96
C ARG A 262 35.60 5.27 12.88
N TRP A 263 34.40 5.01 12.38
CA TRP A 263 33.83 3.67 12.23
C TRP A 263 34.64 2.82 11.24
N ARG A 264 35.02 3.36 10.07
CA ARG A 264 35.82 2.64 9.08
C ARG A 264 37.19 2.28 9.62
N ARG A 265 37.87 3.22 10.30
CA ARG A 265 39.18 2.97 10.93
C ARG A 265 39.03 1.88 11.98
N TRP A 266 38.11 2.02 12.91
CA TRP A 266 37.90 1.03 13.95
C TRP A 266 37.62 -0.37 13.37
N CYS A 267 36.75 -0.48 12.36
CA CYS A 267 36.40 -1.74 11.70
C CYS A 267 37.65 -2.41 11.06
N ARG A 268 38.50 -1.65 10.39
CA ARG A 268 39.76 -2.18 9.84
C ARG A 268 40.69 -2.67 10.95
N ASP A 269 40.89 -1.88 11.99
CA ASP A 269 41.82 -2.17 13.07
C ASP A 269 41.35 -3.35 13.95
N ASN A 270 40.06 -3.65 13.95
CA ASN A 270 39.46 -4.70 14.77
C ASN A 270 38.92 -5.90 13.96
N GLY A 271 39.35 -6.10 12.72
CA GLY A 271 39.07 -7.31 11.94
C GLY A 271 37.64 -7.47 11.40
N VAL A 272 36.86 -6.37 11.31
CA VAL A 272 35.59 -6.33 10.55
C VAL A 272 35.90 -6.10 9.07
N GLY A 273 36.95 -5.36 8.76
CA GLY A 273 37.30 -4.91 7.42
C GLY A 273 36.59 -3.62 7.02
N GLU A 274 36.47 -3.39 5.72
CA GLU A 274 35.69 -2.25 5.21
C GLU A 274 34.19 -2.49 5.36
N ILE A 275 33.46 -1.42 5.68
CA ILE A 275 32.01 -1.43 5.82
C ILE A 275 31.34 -0.61 4.71
N HIS A 276 30.11 -0.98 4.33
CA HIS A 276 29.27 -0.22 3.42
C HIS A 276 28.29 0.63 4.22
N LEU A 277 28.53 1.94 4.27
CA LEU A 277 27.69 2.88 5.00
C LEU A 277 26.62 3.47 4.07
N ALA A 278 25.36 3.37 4.46
CA ALA A 278 24.25 4.01 3.78
C ALA A 278 23.42 4.85 4.76
N TYR A 279 22.63 5.79 4.25
CA TYR A 279 21.70 6.54 5.08
C TYR A 279 20.29 6.52 4.48
N VAL A 280 19.29 6.71 5.35
CA VAL A 280 17.87 6.71 4.96
C VAL A 280 17.42 8.10 4.54
N GLN A 281 16.86 8.26 3.35
CA GLN A 281 16.30 9.51 2.84
C GLN A 281 14.90 9.78 3.42
N GLY A 282 14.80 9.80 4.75
CA GLY A 282 13.54 10.06 5.45
C GLY A 282 13.22 11.55 5.62
N PHE A 283 14.23 12.42 5.67
CA PHE A 283 14.08 13.84 6.02
C PHE A 283 14.87 14.78 5.11
N GLU A 284 15.93 14.29 4.49
CA GLU A 284 16.85 15.04 3.66
C GLU A 284 17.47 14.12 2.60
N ARG A 285 18.12 14.73 1.60
CA ARG A 285 18.75 14.00 0.48
C ARG A 285 20.14 14.59 0.16
N PRO A 286 21.09 14.62 1.11
CA PRO A 286 22.45 15.00 0.77
C PRO A 286 23.06 13.95 -0.17
N ASP A 287 24.07 14.36 -0.96
CA ASP A 287 24.92 13.39 -1.62
C ASP A 287 25.67 12.56 -0.55
N PRO A 288 25.56 11.22 -0.53
CA PRO A 288 26.26 10.41 0.47
C PRO A 288 27.76 10.63 0.49
N ARG A 289 28.36 10.96 -0.65
CA ARG A 289 29.79 11.27 -0.77
C ARG A 289 30.19 12.50 0.05
N ASP A 290 29.30 13.49 0.20
CA ASP A 290 29.54 14.71 0.98
C ASP A 290 29.60 14.45 2.48
N ILE A 291 28.97 13.40 2.95
CA ILE A 291 28.91 13.01 4.37
C ILE A 291 29.75 11.76 4.68
N GLY A 292 30.60 11.29 3.74
CA GLY A 292 31.48 10.14 3.93
C GLY A 292 30.79 8.77 3.86
N PHE A 293 29.60 8.71 3.29
CA PHE A 293 28.82 7.49 3.12
C PHE A 293 28.95 6.96 1.68
N ASP A 294 28.65 5.67 1.49
CA ASP A 294 28.74 5.01 0.19
C ASP A 294 27.45 5.14 -0.63
N ALA A 295 26.29 5.18 0.04
CA ALA A 295 24.99 5.15 -0.63
C ALA A 295 23.89 5.83 0.18
N ALA A 296 22.77 6.08 -0.49
CA ALA A 296 21.50 6.49 0.10
C ALA A 296 20.42 5.42 -0.11
N VAL A 297 19.39 5.42 0.72
CA VAL A 297 18.22 4.53 0.64
C VAL A 297 16.96 5.38 0.60
N GLU A 298 16.14 5.24 -0.44
CA GLU A 298 14.81 5.88 -0.46
C GLU A 298 13.90 5.26 0.61
N PHE A 299 13.08 6.11 1.23
CA PHE A 299 12.22 5.71 2.35
C PHE A 299 10.80 6.29 2.21
N PRO A 300 9.99 5.77 1.28
CA PRO A 300 8.60 6.21 1.16
C PRO A 300 7.78 5.80 2.41
N PRO A 301 6.76 6.60 2.79
CA PRO A 301 6.21 7.76 2.07
C PRO A 301 6.91 9.08 2.37
N ASN A 302 8.02 9.08 3.09
CA ASN A 302 8.71 10.29 3.48
C ASN A 302 9.19 11.10 2.25
N MET A 303 9.29 12.42 2.42
CA MET A 303 9.72 13.35 1.37
C MET A 303 8.88 13.30 0.08
N SER A 304 7.60 12.98 0.20
CA SER A 304 6.59 13.07 -0.84
C SER A 304 5.44 13.97 -0.41
N ASN A 305 4.65 14.44 -1.37
CA ASN A 305 3.50 15.30 -1.09
C ASN A 305 2.37 15.05 -2.11
N PRO A 306 1.85 13.81 -2.22
CA PRO A 306 0.75 13.52 -3.13
C PRO A 306 -0.51 14.28 -2.73
N ARG A 307 -1.49 14.31 -3.62
CA ARG A 307 -2.75 15.03 -3.46
C ARG A 307 -3.45 14.66 -2.15
N SER A 308 -4.03 15.67 -1.49
CA SER A 308 -4.88 15.47 -0.33
C SER A 308 -6.28 15.02 -0.76
N LEU A 309 -6.74 13.95 -0.13
CA LEU A 309 -8.10 13.40 -0.28
C LEU A 309 -8.97 13.71 0.94
N SER A 310 -8.48 14.46 1.93
CA SER A 310 -9.17 14.68 3.22
C SER A 310 -10.56 15.29 3.04
N ALA A 311 -10.71 16.25 2.12
CA ALA A 311 -11.99 16.94 1.89
C ALA A 311 -13.07 16.04 1.25
N GLN A 312 -12.68 14.95 0.61
CA GLN A 312 -13.58 14.00 -0.07
C GLN A 312 -14.09 12.92 0.88
N GLN A 313 -13.48 12.76 2.07
CA GLN A 313 -13.81 11.68 2.99
C GLN A 313 -15.09 11.94 3.77
N TRP A 314 -15.91 10.90 3.89
CA TRP A 314 -17.14 10.90 4.70
C TRP A 314 -16.79 10.46 6.13
N LEU A 315 -16.78 11.40 7.06
CA LEU A 315 -16.28 11.17 8.40
C LEU A 315 -17.24 10.32 9.24
N LEU A 316 -16.73 9.23 9.82
CA LEU A 316 -17.35 8.47 10.90
C LEU A 316 -17.04 9.12 12.25
N ASN A 317 -15.82 9.61 12.42
CA ASN A 317 -15.40 10.39 13.55
C ASN A 317 -15.39 11.89 13.20
N PRO A 318 -16.36 12.70 13.66
CA PRO A 318 -16.39 14.13 13.38
C PRO A 318 -15.19 14.91 13.91
N ALA A 319 -14.48 14.34 14.89
CA ALA A 319 -13.27 14.94 15.48
C ALA A 319 -11.99 14.59 14.70
N PHE A 320 -12.07 13.74 13.67
CA PHE A 320 -10.89 13.41 12.86
C PHE A 320 -10.25 14.66 12.26
N ASN A 321 -8.97 14.82 12.52
CA ASN A 321 -8.14 15.95 12.07
C ASN A 321 -6.81 15.45 11.48
N GLY A 322 -6.84 14.27 10.88
CA GLY A 322 -5.72 13.66 10.19
C GLY A 322 -5.55 14.16 8.75
N ASP A 323 -4.57 13.60 8.08
CA ASP A 323 -4.20 13.95 6.70
C ASP A 323 -4.35 12.72 5.79
N VAL A 324 -5.30 12.76 4.87
CA VAL A 324 -5.57 11.65 3.94
C VAL A 324 -4.96 11.98 2.58
N ARG A 325 -4.15 11.07 2.03
CA ARG A 325 -3.38 11.24 0.80
C ARG A 325 -3.65 10.13 -0.20
N ASP A 326 -3.34 10.36 -1.48
CA ASP A 326 -3.43 9.33 -2.53
C ASP A 326 -2.12 8.54 -2.63
N TRP A 327 -2.17 7.25 -2.29
CA TRP A 327 -1.00 6.36 -2.39
C TRP A 327 -0.58 6.11 -3.85
N ARG A 328 -1.53 6.12 -4.79
CA ARG A 328 -1.23 5.90 -6.22
C ARG A 328 -0.35 7.01 -6.78
N GLU A 329 -0.62 8.26 -6.39
CA GLU A 329 0.23 9.40 -6.76
C GLU A 329 1.61 9.32 -6.10
N LEU A 330 1.68 8.87 -4.83
CA LEU A 330 2.96 8.60 -4.17
C LEU A 330 3.79 7.59 -4.97
N ALA A 331 3.20 6.44 -5.32
CA ALA A 331 3.89 5.39 -6.04
C ALA A 331 4.35 5.87 -7.43
N ALA A 332 3.48 6.57 -8.17
CA ALA A 332 3.80 7.13 -9.48
C ALA A 332 4.91 8.20 -9.42
N GLU A 333 4.85 9.12 -8.45
CA GLU A 333 5.88 10.14 -8.23
C GLU A 333 7.26 9.52 -8.00
N ILE A 334 7.33 8.51 -7.13
CA ILE A 334 8.61 7.89 -6.77
C ILE A 334 9.12 6.98 -7.88
N ALA A 335 8.24 6.22 -8.53
CA ALA A 335 8.62 5.37 -9.66
C ALA A 335 9.20 6.17 -10.84
N ALA A 336 8.64 7.36 -11.11
CA ALA A 336 9.11 8.24 -12.17
C ALA A 336 10.36 9.07 -11.80
N ARG A 337 10.80 9.04 -10.53
CA ARG A 337 11.94 9.85 -10.08
C ARG A 337 13.23 9.32 -10.68
N PRO A 338 14.03 10.18 -11.36
CA PRO A 338 15.32 9.77 -11.92
C PRO A 338 16.29 9.36 -10.80
N LEU A 339 17.14 8.38 -11.10
CA LEU A 339 18.24 8.02 -10.21
C LEU A 339 19.29 9.15 -10.26
N PRO A 340 19.86 9.52 -9.09
CA PRO A 340 20.98 10.46 -9.04
C PRO A 340 22.27 9.82 -9.58
N ASP A 341 23.34 10.60 -9.67
CA ASP A 341 24.66 10.14 -10.08
C ASP A 341 25.46 9.46 -8.95
N TYR A 342 24.89 9.41 -7.76
CA TYR A 342 25.43 8.66 -6.62
C TYR A 342 24.66 7.35 -6.38
N PRO A 343 25.27 6.37 -5.68
CA PRO A 343 24.58 5.12 -5.37
C PRO A 343 23.32 5.35 -4.52
N LEU A 344 22.17 5.00 -5.09
CA LEU A 344 20.86 5.07 -4.45
C LEU A 344 20.17 3.70 -4.55
N TYR A 345 19.76 3.18 -3.41
CA TYR A 345 18.88 2.03 -3.34
C TYR A 345 17.42 2.50 -3.33
N PRO A 346 16.65 2.24 -4.38
CA PRO A 346 15.26 2.63 -4.43
C PRO A 346 14.43 2.05 -3.29
N GLY A 347 13.41 2.79 -2.87
CA GLY A 347 12.45 2.37 -1.85
C GLY A 347 11.05 2.20 -2.43
N VAL A 348 10.30 1.22 -1.90
CA VAL A 348 8.88 1.02 -2.14
C VAL A 348 8.14 0.85 -0.81
N ASN A 349 6.82 1.01 -0.83
CA ASN A 349 6.00 0.97 0.37
C ASN A 349 4.65 0.28 0.07
N PRO A 350 4.25 -0.77 0.81
CA PRO A 350 2.98 -1.46 0.57
C PRO A 350 1.75 -0.66 1.00
N GLY A 351 1.93 0.38 1.82
CA GLY A 351 0.86 1.21 2.34
C GLY A 351 1.34 2.04 3.52
N TRP A 352 0.53 3.03 3.94
CA TRP A 352 0.81 3.83 5.12
C TRP A 352 -0.47 4.32 5.78
N ASP A 353 -0.62 4.01 7.06
CA ASP A 353 -1.71 4.46 7.89
C ASP A 353 -1.30 4.44 9.36
N ASN A 354 -0.92 5.58 9.90
CA ASN A 354 -0.45 5.66 11.29
C ASN A 354 -1.53 6.08 12.29
N GLU A 355 -2.82 5.85 11.97
CA GLU A 355 -3.95 6.12 12.86
C GLU A 355 -3.81 5.36 14.19
N ALA A 356 -3.27 4.14 14.17
CA ALA A 356 -3.03 3.33 15.36
C ALA A 356 -2.13 4.03 16.39
N ARG A 357 -1.11 4.77 15.92
CA ARG A 357 -0.22 5.58 16.79
C ARG A 357 -0.78 6.98 17.08
N ARG A 358 -1.60 7.54 16.18
CA ARG A 358 -2.04 8.94 16.20
C ARG A 358 -3.55 9.08 16.14
N SER A 359 -4.25 8.41 17.04
CA SER A 359 -5.72 8.29 17.06
C SER A 359 -6.43 9.63 16.78
N GLY A 360 -7.27 9.64 15.75
CA GLY A 360 -8.00 10.82 15.25
C GLY A 360 -7.14 11.87 14.55
N ARG A 361 -5.82 11.65 14.40
CA ARG A 361 -4.85 12.58 13.78
C ARG A 361 -3.86 11.86 12.87
N GLY A 362 -4.19 10.65 12.45
CA GLY A 362 -3.35 9.83 11.58
C GLY A 362 -3.10 10.48 10.23
N ARG A 363 -1.98 10.10 9.61
CA ARG A 363 -1.74 10.29 8.19
C ARG A 363 -2.01 8.98 7.50
N VAL A 364 -2.95 8.98 6.57
CA VAL A 364 -3.44 7.80 5.86
C VAL A 364 -3.19 7.98 4.36
N TYR A 365 -2.57 7.00 3.72
CA TYR A 365 -2.44 6.94 2.28
C TYR A 365 -3.45 5.92 1.74
N LEU A 366 -4.54 6.40 1.17
CA LEU A 366 -5.61 5.58 0.60
C LEU A 366 -5.22 5.01 -0.76
N HIS A 367 -5.96 3.99 -1.18
CA HIS A 367 -5.85 3.33 -2.48
C HIS A 367 -4.54 2.55 -2.68
N ALA A 368 -3.83 2.23 -1.60
CA ALA A 368 -2.79 1.21 -1.63
C ALA A 368 -3.44 -0.16 -1.90
N SER A 369 -2.89 -0.91 -2.84
CA SER A 369 -3.35 -2.26 -3.16
C SER A 369 -2.18 -3.20 -3.45
N PRO A 370 -2.31 -4.52 -3.22
CA PRO A 370 -1.27 -5.48 -3.58
C PRO A 370 -0.85 -5.39 -5.06
N ARG A 371 -1.80 -5.16 -5.98
CA ARG A 371 -1.50 -4.96 -7.41
C ARG A 371 -0.72 -3.69 -7.69
N GLY A 372 -1.13 -2.57 -7.09
CA GLY A 372 -0.43 -1.30 -7.21
C GLY A 372 1.00 -1.40 -6.70
N TYR A 373 1.18 -2.03 -5.53
CA TYR A 373 2.48 -2.30 -4.95
C TYR A 373 3.34 -3.22 -5.83
N ARG A 374 2.78 -4.32 -6.35
CA ARG A 374 3.44 -5.21 -7.30
C ARG A 374 3.96 -4.46 -8.51
N ASP A 375 3.12 -3.62 -9.11
CA ASP A 375 3.45 -2.90 -10.33
C ASP A 375 4.56 -1.88 -10.05
N TRP A 376 4.50 -1.14 -8.93
CA TRP A 376 5.56 -0.24 -8.51
C TRP A 376 6.89 -0.97 -8.25
N LEU A 377 6.86 -2.06 -7.47
CA LEU A 377 8.05 -2.88 -7.20
C LEU A 377 8.63 -3.46 -8.49
N ARG A 378 7.79 -3.98 -9.40
CA ARG A 378 8.19 -4.52 -10.70
C ARG A 378 8.87 -3.46 -11.56
N THR A 379 8.27 -2.29 -11.73
CA THR A 379 8.88 -1.16 -12.44
C THR A 379 10.22 -0.77 -11.81
N THR A 380 10.30 -0.74 -10.49
CA THR A 380 11.56 -0.44 -9.79
C THR A 380 12.64 -1.46 -10.11
N ILE A 381 12.33 -2.75 -10.10
CA ILE A 381 13.30 -3.83 -10.36
C ILE A 381 13.73 -3.86 -11.84
N HIS A 382 12.76 -3.88 -12.76
CA HIS A 382 13.02 -4.21 -14.16
C HIS A 382 13.27 -3.01 -15.06
N GLU A 383 12.85 -1.81 -14.65
CA GLU A 383 13.03 -0.58 -15.43
C GLU A 383 14.02 0.37 -14.73
N ARG A 384 13.72 0.77 -13.48
CA ARG A 384 14.52 1.77 -12.78
C ARG A 384 15.94 1.28 -12.46
N LEU A 385 16.09 -0.02 -12.10
CA LEU A 385 17.39 -0.67 -11.85
C LEU A 385 17.95 -1.41 -13.05
N ALA A 386 17.35 -1.34 -14.23
CA ALA A 386 17.78 -2.10 -15.42
C ALA A 386 19.25 -1.89 -15.77
N LEU A 387 19.75 -0.67 -15.65
CA LEU A 387 21.13 -0.30 -15.96
C LEU A 387 22.10 -0.42 -14.76
N ALA A 388 21.59 -0.66 -13.55
CA ALA A 388 22.43 -0.84 -12.38
C ALA A 388 23.23 -2.15 -12.47
N PRO A 389 24.50 -2.18 -12.03
CA PRO A 389 25.23 -3.43 -11.90
C PRO A 389 24.46 -4.43 -11.03
N ALA A 390 24.48 -5.73 -11.38
CA ALA A 390 23.69 -6.76 -10.67
C ALA A 390 23.94 -6.75 -9.15
N ARG A 391 25.20 -6.52 -8.72
CA ARG A 391 25.61 -6.42 -7.31
C ARG A 391 25.06 -5.21 -6.56
N GLN A 392 24.51 -4.21 -7.27
CA GLN A 392 23.89 -3.01 -6.71
C GLN A 392 22.38 -3.00 -6.88
N ARG A 393 21.80 -4.03 -7.50
CA ARG A 393 20.34 -4.16 -7.65
C ARG A 393 19.72 -4.56 -6.32
N MET A 394 19.38 -3.56 -5.52
CA MET A 394 18.76 -3.72 -4.21
C MET A 394 17.57 -2.76 -4.11
N VAL A 395 16.45 -3.24 -3.57
CA VAL A 395 15.25 -2.44 -3.32
C VAL A 395 14.88 -2.57 -1.86
N PHE A 396 14.70 -1.43 -1.19
CA PHE A 396 14.24 -1.40 0.19
C PHE A 396 12.73 -1.30 0.26
N ILE A 397 12.12 -2.04 1.19
CA ILE A 397 10.67 -2.07 1.40
C ILE A 397 10.36 -1.55 2.79
N ASN A 398 9.57 -0.50 2.88
CA ASN A 398 9.09 0.04 4.16
C ASN A 398 7.63 -0.40 4.36
N ALA A 399 7.34 -1.50 5.07
CA ALA A 399 8.23 -2.35 5.85
C ALA A 399 7.74 -3.81 5.88
N TRP A 400 8.44 -4.69 6.62
CA TRP A 400 7.98 -6.03 6.93
C TRP A 400 6.79 -5.99 7.90
N ASN A 401 6.96 -5.32 9.05
CA ASN A 401 6.05 -5.41 10.20
C ASN A 401 5.73 -4.08 10.90
N GLU A 402 5.67 -2.96 10.20
CA GLU A 402 5.21 -1.68 10.78
C GLU A 402 3.68 -1.61 10.86
N TRP A 403 3.09 -2.53 11.67
CA TRP A 403 1.64 -2.69 11.83
C TRP A 403 0.93 -1.41 12.27
N ALA A 404 1.50 -0.68 13.22
CA ALA A 404 0.90 0.54 13.73
C ALA A 404 1.05 1.77 12.79
N GLU A 405 1.81 1.59 11.69
CA GLU A 405 1.93 2.56 10.60
C GLU A 405 1.27 2.07 9.31
N GLY A 406 0.66 0.87 9.31
CA GLY A 406 0.02 0.29 8.14
C GLY A 406 0.98 -0.07 6.99
N ALA A 407 2.29 -0.03 7.24
CA ALA A 407 3.33 -0.40 6.30
C ALA A 407 3.79 -1.84 6.57
N VAL A 408 3.04 -2.82 6.05
CA VAL A 408 3.15 -4.22 6.46
C VAL A 408 3.10 -5.16 5.27
N LEU A 409 4.08 -6.07 5.20
CA LEU A 409 4.08 -7.21 4.29
C LEU A 409 3.57 -8.51 4.95
N GLU A 410 3.66 -8.62 6.27
CA GLU A 410 3.15 -9.80 7.00
C GLU A 410 1.67 -10.04 6.67
N PRO A 411 1.24 -11.33 6.60
CA PRO A 411 -0.14 -11.67 6.27
C PRO A 411 -1.14 -11.07 7.25
N ASP A 412 -2.16 -10.39 6.74
CA ASP A 412 -3.26 -9.83 7.53
C ASP A 412 -4.57 -10.61 7.32
N ALA A 413 -5.48 -10.50 8.29
CA ALA A 413 -6.75 -11.21 8.27
C ALA A 413 -7.63 -10.85 7.07
N ARG A 414 -7.49 -9.63 6.53
CA ARG A 414 -8.31 -9.11 5.43
C ARG A 414 -7.85 -9.61 4.07
N LEU A 415 -6.55 -9.54 3.76
CA LEU A 415 -6.00 -9.86 2.45
C LEU A 415 -5.11 -11.11 2.44
N GLY A 416 -4.87 -11.73 3.61
CA GLY A 416 -3.99 -12.89 3.73
C GLY A 416 -2.58 -12.58 3.22
N HIS A 417 -2.07 -13.42 2.34
CA HIS A 417 -0.74 -13.32 1.74
C HIS A 417 -0.67 -12.42 0.50
N ALA A 418 -1.69 -11.62 0.19
CA ALA A 418 -1.74 -10.87 -1.07
C ALA A 418 -0.55 -9.92 -1.29
N TRP A 419 -0.03 -9.29 -0.23
CA TRP A 419 1.15 -8.42 -0.31
C TRP A 419 2.43 -9.19 -0.58
N LEU A 420 2.60 -10.33 0.06
CA LEU A 420 3.73 -11.23 -0.17
C LEU A 420 3.68 -11.87 -1.56
N ASP A 421 2.49 -12.30 -2.01
CA ASP A 421 2.30 -12.83 -3.36
C ASP A 421 2.58 -11.78 -4.44
N ALA A 422 2.16 -10.54 -4.21
CA ALA A 422 2.50 -9.38 -5.03
C ALA A 422 4.02 -9.13 -5.09
N THR A 423 4.73 -9.29 -3.96
CA THR A 423 6.19 -9.21 -3.89
C THR A 423 6.84 -10.27 -4.78
N ARG A 424 6.43 -11.54 -4.64
CA ARG A 424 6.93 -12.65 -5.46
C ARG A 424 6.66 -12.43 -6.95
N GLN A 425 5.44 -12.00 -7.31
CA GLN A 425 5.07 -11.72 -8.70
C GLN A 425 5.87 -10.56 -9.30
N ALA A 426 6.27 -9.57 -8.51
CA ALA A 426 7.06 -8.43 -8.99
C ALA A 426 8.49 -8.81 -9.40
N LEU A 427 9.03 -9.92 -8.89
CA LEU A 427 10.35 -10.43 -9.25
C LEU A 427 10.42 -10.95 -10.69
N SER A 428 9.29 -11.24 -11.31
CA SER A 428 9.22 -11.59 -12.74
C SER A 428 8.78 -10.37 -13.56
N PRO A 429 9.30 -10.22 -14.78
CA PRO A 429 8.81 -9.19 -15.69
C PRO A 429 7.32 -9.38 -15.99
N ALA A 430 6.65 -8.33 -16.47
CA ALA A 430 5.26 -8.45 -16.90
C ALA A 430 5.14 -9.45 -18.05
N SER A 431 4.16 -10.34 -17.96
CA SER A 431 3.84 -11.22 -19.09
C SER A 431 3.23 -10.39 -20.23
N PRO A 432 3.51 -10.73 -21.49
CA PRO A 432 2.84 -10.14 -22.64
C PRO A 432 1.32 -10.30 -22.54
N THR A 433 0.58 -9.32 -23.03
CA THR A 433 -0.89 -9.41 -23.13
C THR A 433 -1.25 -10.59 -24.05
N GLY A 434 -2.11 -11.48 -23.56
CA GLY A 434 -2.60 -12.62 -24.34
C GLY A 434 -3.71 -12.22 -25.34
N PRO A 435 -4.23 -13.17 -26.12
CA PRO A 435 -5.37 -12.93 -27.00
C PRO A 435 -6.61 -12.53 -26.18
N LEU A 436 -7.52 -11.78 -26.81
CA LEU A 436 -8.78 -11.38 -26.19
C LEU A 436 -9.58 -12.60 -25.69
N ARG A 437 -10.15 -12.47 -24.50
CA ARG A 437 -11.02 -13.45 -23.85
C ARG A 437 -12.24 -12.75 -23.32
N ALA A 438 -13.36 -13.42 -23.29
CA ALA A 438 -14.62 -12.85 -22.78
C ALA A 438 -15.07 -13.54 -21.49
N CYS A 439 -15.57 -12.75 -20.56
CA CYS A 439 -16.26 -13.18 -19.35
C CYS A 439 -17.68 -12.58 -19.42
N LEU A 440 -18.68 -13.42 -19.54
CA LEU A 440 -20.06 -12.98 -19.61
C LEU A 440 -20.69 -13.04 -18.22
N LEU A 441 -21.05 -11.87 -17.70
CA LEU A 441 -21.66 -11.68 -16.41
C LEU A 441 -23.15 -11.41 -16.63
N ILE A 442 -24.00 -12.41 -16.40
CA ILE A 442 -25.42 -12.33 -16.74
C ILE A 442 -26.24 -12.27 -15.47
N LEU A 443 -26.92 -11.15 -15.26
CA LEU A 443 -27.89 -10.99 -14.18
C LEU A 443 -29.26 -11.45 -14.67
N ILE A 444 -29.78 -12.51 -14.08
CA ILE A 444 -31.13 -13.04 -14.36
C ILE A 444 -31.86 -13.29 -13.06
N ASP A 445 -33.16 -13.07 -13.11
CA ASP A 445 -34.15 -13.46 -12.08
C ASP A 445 -34.93 -14.71 -12.47
N ASP A 446 -34.93 -15.09 -13.76
CA ASP A 446 -35.61 -16.28 -14.30
C ASP A 446 -34.57 -17.31 -14.81
N PRO A 447 -34.45 -18.50 -14.17
CA PRO A 447 -33.60 -19.59 -14.64
C PRO A 447 -33.86 -20.06 -16.07
N GLY A 448 -35.07 -19.86 -16.58
CA GLY A 448 -35.41 -20.22 -17.96
C GLY A 448 -34.62 -19.47 -19.03
N LEU A 449 -34.04 -18.32 -18.69
CA LEU A 449 -33.23 -17.52 -19.60
C LEU A 449 -31.79 -18.01 -19.74
N ILE A 450 -31.34 -18.94 -18.90
CA ILE A 450 -29.94 -19.44 -18.92
C ILE A 450 -29.61 -20.09 -20.26
N ALA A 451 -30.43 -20.96 -20.76
CA ALA A 451 -30.22 -21.67 -22.04
C ALA A 451 -30.10 -20.68 -23.21
N THR A 452 -30.96 -19.68 -23.25
CA THR A 452 -30.95 -18.62 -24.29
C THR A 452 -29.67 -17.78 -24.22
N ALA A 453 -29.22 -17.45 -23.02
CA ALA A 453 -27.98 -16.69 -22.82
C ALA A 453 -26.74 -17.49 -23.24
N CYS A 454 -26.71 -18.79 -22.93
CA CYS A 454 -25.61 -19.69 -23.35
C CYS A 454 -25.60 -19.93 -24.86
N GLU A 455 -26.77 -20.09 -25.47
CA GLU A 455 -26.91 -20.24 -26.94
C GLU A 455 -26.38 -19.00 -27.66
N ALA A 456 -26.74 -17.82 -27.20
CA ALA A 456 -26.24 -16.56 -27.74
C ALA A 456 -24.73 -16.39 -27.56
N ALA A 457 -24.16 -16.86 -26.44
CA ALA A 457 -22.73 -16.82 -26.18
C ALA A 457 -21.93 -17.80 -27.07
N SER A 458 -22.54 -18.89 -27.54
CA SER A 458 -21.88 -19.90 -28.36
C SER A 458 -21.39 -19.39 -29.73
N GLY A 459 -21.88 -18.23 -30.18
CA GLY A 459 -21.47 -17.56 -31.43
C GLY A 459 -20.27 -16.62 -31.30
N LEU A 460 -19.68 -16.46 -30.08
CA LEU A 460 -18.54 -15.56 -29.88
C LEU A 460 -17.27 -16.04 -30.58
N GLY A 461 -16.63 -15.17 -31.36
CA GLY A 461 -15.36 -15.43 -32.04
C GLY A 461 -14.12 -15.49 -31.13
N VAL A 462 -14.30 -15.36 -29.80
CA VAL A 462 -13.24 -15.40 -28.79
C VAL A 462 -13.53 -16.47 -27.73
N SER A 463 -12.51 -16.92 -27.00
CA SER A 463 -12.72 -17.82 -25.87
C SER A 463 -13.55 -17.11 -24.78
N TYR A 464 -14.57 -17.75 -24.28
CA TYR A 464 -15.48 -17.15 -23.29
C TYR A 464 -15.83 -18.09 -22.14
N ARG A 465 -16.28 -17.49 -21.03
CA ARG A 465 -16.93 -18.18 -19.91
C ARG A 465 -18.18 -17.40 -19.48
N VAL A 466 -19.22 -18.13 -19.10
CA VAL A 466 -20.50 -17.56 -18.66
C VAL A 466 -20.61 -17.72 -17.15
N PHE A 467 -20.91 -16.64 -16.45
CA PHE A 467 -21.11 -16.61 -15.00
C PHE A 467 -22.50 -16.06 -14.66
N ILE A 468 -23.23 -16.78 -13.84
CA ILE A 468 -24.57 -16.40 -13.43
C ILE A 468 -24.63 -16.41 -11.91
N PRO A 469 -24.91 -15.27 -11.26
CA PRO A 469 -25.10 -15.22 -9.82
C PRO A 469 -26.48 -15.75 -9.44
N MET A 470 -26.55 -16.96 -8.89
CA MET A 470 -27.79 -17.60 -8.45
C MET A 470 -27.63 -18.36 -7.13
N ALA A 471 -28.67 -18.34 -6.32
CA ALA A 471 -28.73 -19.10 -5.07
C ALA A 471 -28.88 -20.63 -5.27
N GLN A 472 -29.32 -21.10 -6.41
CA GLN A 472 -29.48 -22.53 -6.74
C GLN A 472 -28.77 -22.88 -8.04
N ARG A 473 -28.01 -23.97 -8.03
CA ARG A 473 -27.23 -24.47 -9.16
C ARG A 473 -28.10 -25.30 -10.09
N PRO A 474 -28.32 -24.94 -11.36
CA PRO A 474 -28.90 -25.85 -12.35
C PRO A 474 -27.95 -27.01 -12.64
N HIS A 475 -28.49 -28.14 -13.07
CA HIS A 475 -27.70 -29.37 -13.33
C HIS A 475 -26.89 -29.33 -14.63
N ASP A 476 -26.87 -28.24 -15.38
CA ASP A 476 -26.21 -28.19 -16.68
C ASP A 476 -24.77 -27.67 -16.58
N ALA A 477 -23.82 -28.44 -17.14
CA ALA A 477 -22.37 -28.30 -16.88
C ALA A 477 -21.67 -27.21 -17.71
N ALA A 478 -22.37 -26.47 -18.57
CA ALA A 478 -21.77 -25.50 -19.48
C ALA A 478 -21.60 -24.09 -18.88
N VAL A 479 -22.09 -23.86 -17.67
CA VAL A 479 -22.15 -22.54 -17.03
C VAL A 479 -21.49 -22.59 -15.65
N ASP A 480 -20.54 -21.71 -15.44
CA ASP A 480 -19.99 -21.49 -14.08
C ASP A 480 -21.00 -20.67 -13.28
N ILE A 481 -21.69 -21.30 -12.35
CA ILE A 481 -22.62 -20.64 -11.48
C ILE A 481 -21.91 -20.19 -10.23
N ILE A 482 -21.95 -18.88 -9.98
CA ILE A 482 -21.48 -18.30 -8.74
C ILE A 482 -22.59 -18.53 -7.71
N GLY A 483 -22.44 -19.60 -6.93
CA GLY A 483 -23.35 -19.85 -5.82
C GLY A 483 -23.10 -18.86 -4.70
N HIS A 484 -23.94 -17.83 -4.57
CA HIS A 484 -23.93 -16.96 -3.41
C HIS A 484 -25.36 -16.60 -2.98
N ALA A 485 -25.57 -16.58 -1.67
CA ALA A 485 -26.78 -16.05 -1.05
C ALA A 485 -26.78 -14.51 -0.96
N GLY A 486 -25.92 -13.82 -1.74
CA GLY A 486 -25.71 -12.39 -1.71
C GLY A 486 -26.12 -11.67 -3.00
N ASN A 487 -25.86 -10.38 -3.03
CA ASN A 487 -26.09 -9.49 -4.17
C ASN A 487 -25.21 -9.87 -5.36
N ALA A 488 -25.70 -9.67 -6.57
CA ALA A 488 -25.01 -9.91 -7.83
C ALA A 488 -23.66 -9.18 -7.95
N LEU A 489 -23.52 -7.99 -7.37
CA LEU A 489 -22.32 -7.18 -7.49
C LEU A 489 -21.09 -7.83 -6.81
N SER A 490 -21.24 -8.35 -5.58
CA SER A 490 -20.12 -9.02 -4.89
C SER A 490 -19.65 -10.25 -5.65
N SER A 491 -20.57 -11.04 -6.19
CA SER A 491 -20.25 -12.23 -6.99
C SER A 491 -19.47 -11.87 -8.24
N ILE A 492 -19.87 -10.82 -8.94
CA ILE A 492 -19.21 -10.34 -10.16
C ILE A 492 -17.79 -9.83 -9.86
N VAL A 493 -17.65 -9.02 -8.81
CA VAL A 493 -16.33 -8.52 -8.41
C VAL A 493 -15.39 -9.66 -8.02
N GLN A 494 -15.91 -10.72 -7.36
CA GLN A 494 -15.13 -11.93 -7.05
C GLN A 494 -14.67 -12.65 -8.32
N VAL A 495 -15.53 -12.79 -9.34
CA VAL A 495 -15.13 -13.38 -10.62
C VAL A 495 -14.07 -12.57 -11.31
N LEU A 496 -14.26 -11.26 -11.43
CA LEU A 496 -13.27 -10.37 -12.04
C LEU A 496 -11.94 -10.39 -11.27
N GLU A 497 -12.01 -10.49 -9.95
CA GLU A 497 -10.82 -10.65 -9.10
C GLU A 497 -10.05 -11.93 -9.41
N ALA A 498 -10.75 -13.05 -9.62
CA ALA A 498 -10.12 -14.32 -9.93
C ALA A 498 -9.36 -14.32 -11.28
N PHE A 499 -9.81 -13.51 -12.24
CA PHE A 499 -9.11 -13.31 -13.52
C PHE A 499 -8.05 -12.21 -13.43
N GLY A 500 -8.19 -11.27 -12.50
CA GLY A 500 -7.39 -10.05 -12.40
C GLY A 500 -7.74 -9.01 -13.48
N PRO A 501 -7.22 -7.78 -13.36
CA PRO A 501 -7.46 -6.70 -14.32
C PRO A 501 -6.56 -6.84 -15.57
N ASP A 502 -6.72 -7.95 -16.28
CA ASP A 502 -5.99 -8.26 -17.52
C ASP A 502 -6.56 -7.41 -18.67
N PRO A 503 -5.75 -6.64 -19.42
CA PRO A 503 -6.20 -5.88 -20.58
C PRO A 503 -6.81 -6.73 -21.71
N SER A 504 -6.45 -8.00 -21.79
CA SER A 504 -7.04 -8.94 -22.76
C SER A 504 -8.38 -9.52 -22.34
N LEU A 505 -8.81 -9.30 -21.09
CA LEU A 505 -10.08 -9.80 -20.59
C LEU A 505 -11.18 -8.76 -20.76
N LEU A 506 -12.23 -9.13 -21.49
CA LEU A 506 -13.46 -8.37 -21.62
C LEU A 506 -14.54 -8.97 -20.73
N ALA A 507 -15.20 -8.14 -19.95
CA ALA A 507 -16.39 -8.50 -19.21
C ALA A 507 -17.62 -7.95 -19.95
N CYS A 508 -18.56 -8.83 -20.29
CA CYS A 508 -19.86 -8.41 -20.78
C CYS A 508 -20.86 -8.44 -19.63
N TRP A 509 -21.49 -7.33 -19.37
CA TRP A 509 -22.54 -7.19 -18.38
C TRP A 509 -23.90 -7.20 -19.04
N LEU A 510 -24.70 -8.20 -18.72
CA LEU A 510 -26.07 -8.37 -19.19
C LEU A 510 -27.03 -8.33 -18.00
N ASP A 511 -27.87 -7.32 -17.92
CA ASP A 511 -28.93 -7.25 -16.92
C ASP A 511 -30.26 -7.62 -17.58
N LEU A 512 -30.74 -8.83 -17.30
CA LEU A 512 -31.98 -9.38 -17.84
C LEU A 512 -33.08 -9.44 -16.80
N ARG A 513 -32.91 -8.83 -15.63
CA ARG A 513 -33.92 -8.82 -14.58
C ARG A 513 -35.15 -8.03 -15.02
N GLY A 514 -36.35 -8.57 -14.82
CA GLY A 514 -37.61 -7.92 -15.16
C GLY A 514 -37.89 -7.77 -16.64
N SER A 515 -37.14 -8.43 -17.52
CA SER A 515 -37.30 -8.32 -18.98
C SER A 515 -38.55 -9.03 -19.54
N GLY A 516 -39.26 -9.81 -18.73
CA GLY A 516 -40.43 -10.56 -19.15
C GLY A 516 -40.14 -11.56 -20.27
N GLU A 517 -41.18 -12.01 -21.00
CA GLU A 517 -41.05 -12.95 -22.12
C GLU A 517 -40.35 -12.40 -23.37
N ALA A 518 -39.93 -11.13 -23.37
CA ALA A 518 -39.13 -10.57 -24.45
C ALA A 518 -37.75 -11.27 -24.46
N ARG A 519 -37.46 -12.04 -25.50
CA ARG A 519 -36.14 -12.66 -25.70
C ARG A 519 -35.08 -11.59 -25.47
N PRO A 520 -34.15 -11.82 -24.56
CA PRO A 520 -33.04 -10.90 -24.39
C PRO A 520 -32.30 -10.83 -25.72
N GLN A 521 -32.40 -9.71 -26.41
CA GLN A 521 -31.53 -9.44 -27.53
C GLN A 521 -30.15 -9.19 -26.89
N LEU A 522 -29.37 -10.26 -26.75
CA LEU A 522 -27.93 -10.08 -26.89
C LEU A 522 -27.75 -9.29 -28.19
N PRO A 523 -26.94 -8.22 -28.22
CA PRO A 523 -26.60 -7.56 -29.47
C PRO A 523 -26.35 -8.66 -30.50
N GLY A 524 -27.04 -8.62 -31.64
CA GLY A 524 -27.02 -9.71 -32.61
C GLY A 524 -25.59 -10.16 -32.90
N THR A 525 -25.35 -11.43 -33.18
CA THR A 525 -24.02 -12.01 -33.37
C THR A 525 -23.13 -11.20 -34.32
N ALA A 526 -23.70 -10.57 -35.36
CA ALA A 526 -23.00 -9.67 -36.27
C ALA A 526 -22.52 -8.35 -35.62
N ASP A 527 -23.30 -7.80 -34.66
CA ASP A 527 -22.90 -6.59 -33.94
C ASP A 527 -21.84 -6.90 -32.87
N LEU A 528 -21.82 -8.14 -32.38
CA LEU A 528 -20.92 -8.57 -31.34
C LEU A 528 -19.47 -8.73 -31.86
N ASP A 529 -19.29 -9.33 -33.03
CA ASP A 529 -17.98 -9.42 -33.67
C ASP A 529 -17.41 -8.02 -33.98
N ALA A 530 -18.27 -7.07 -34.38
CA ALA A 530 -17.88 -5.68 -34.58
C ALA A 530 -17.45 -5.00 -33.27
N VAL A 531 -18.12 -5.27 -32.14
CA VAL A 531 -17.73 -4.76 -30.82
C VAL A 531 -16.39 -5.35 -30.39
N LEU A 532 -16.21 -6.66 -30.52
CA LEU A 532 -14.95 -7.33 -30.18
C LEU A 532 -13.79 -6.81 -31.02
N GLN A 533 -14.02 -6.61 -32.33
CA GLN A 533 -13.05 -6.03 -33.25
C GLN A 533 -12.65 -4.60 -32.80
N GLN A 534 -13.60 -3.77 -32.34
CA GLN A 534 -13.28 -2.44 -31.82
C GLN A 534 -12.37 -2.51 -30.59
N PHE A 535 -12.60 -3.45 -29.68
CA PHE A 535 -11.70 -3.63 -28.53
C PHE A 535 -10.30 -4.12 -28.91
N ASP A 536 -10.19 -4.90 -29.97
CA ASP A 536 -8.90 -5.36 -30.49
C ASP A 536 -8.14 -4.23 -31.21
N GLU A 537 -8.82 -3.48 -32.06
CA GLU A 537 -8.26 -2.37 -32.84
C GLU A 537 -7.96 -1.12 -32.00
N GLN A 538 -8.70 -0.92 -30.89
CA GLN A 538 -8.61 0.25 -30.03
C GLN A 538 -8.22 -0.12 -28.58
N PRO A 539 -6.93 -0.26 -28.26
CA PRO A 539 -6.48 -0.57 -26.90
C PRO A 539 -6.96 0.43 -25.84
N ALA A 540 -7.24 1.67 -26.24
CA ALA A 540 -7.79 2.72 -25.36
C ALA A 540 -9.29 2.55 -25.08
N LEU A 541 -10.01 1.70 -25.80
CA LEU A 541 -11.44 1.44 -25.55
C LEU A 541 -11.59 0.62 -24.27
N GLY A 542 -12.21 1.19 -23.25
CA GLY A 542 -12.45 0.55 -21.97
C GLY A 542 -13.90 0.09 -21.77
N MET A 543 -14.86 0.77 -22.42
CA MET A 543 -16.26 0.44 -22.32
C MET A 543 -16.97 0.67 -23.65
N PHE A 544 -17.84 -0.28 -24.02
CA PHE A 544 -18.81 -0.13 -25.09
C PHE A 544 -20.22 -0.41 -24.52
N ALA A 545 -21.09 0.61 -24.51
CA ALA A 545 -22.48 0.46 -24.08
C ALA A 545 -23.37 0.15 -25.27
N ALA A 546 -24.27 -0.84 -25.15
CA ALA A 546 -25.21 -1.24 -26.22
C ALA A 546 -26.25 -0.16 -26.54
N SER A 547 -26.53 0.75 -25.62
CA SER A 547 -27.37 1.93 -25.79
C SER A 547 -26.65 3.18 -25.28
N THR A 548 -27.06 4.35 -25.72
CA THR A 548 -26.52 5.61 -25.21
C THR A 548 -26.89 5.75 -23.74
N PRO A 549 -25.88 5.83 -22.83
CA PRO A 549 -26.14 6.03 -21.42
C PRO A 549 -26.81 7.39 -21.16
N GLU A 550 -27.84 7.40 -20.31
CA GLU A 550 -28.55 8.63 -19.93
C GLU A 550 -28.05 9.12 -18.57
N ALA A 551 -27.88 10.44 -18.44
CA ALA A 551 -27.43 11.07 -17.21
C ALA A 551 -28.45 10.84 -16.07
N VAL A 552 -27.94 10.51 -14.90
CA VAL A 552 -28.71 10.32 -13.66
C VAL A 552 -28.32 11.42 -12.67
N ALA A 553 -29.28 11.87 -11.86
CA ALA A 553 -29.02 12.87 -10.83
C ALA A 553 -28.01 12.34 -9.80
N VAL A 554 -26.98 13.14 -9.52
CA VAL A 554 -25.96 12.80 -8.53
C VAL A 554 -26.59 12.70 -7.15
N THR A 555 -26.40 11.58 -6.48
CA THR A 555 -26.86 11.35 -5.10
C THR A 555 -25.68 11.30 -4.14
N ARG A 556 -25.95 11.42 -2.83
CA ARG A 556 -24.93 11.20 -1.80
C ARG A 556 -24.28 9.82 -1.89
N ARG A 557 -24.98 8.79 -2.34
CA ARG A 557 -24.43 7.44 -2.54
C ARG A 557 -23.37 7.42 -3.64
N HIS A 558 -23.62 8.09 -4.76
CA HIS A 558 -22.63 8.24 -5.83
C HIS A 558 -21.36 8.93 -5.31
N LEU A 559 -21.49 10.01 -4.55
CA LEU A 559 -20.35 10.72 -3.98
C LEU A 559 -19.53 9.85 -3.00
N ARG A 560 -20.19 9.04 -2.19
CA ARG A 560 -19.52 8.10 -1.26
C ARG A 560 -18.75 7.03 -2.03
N TRP A 561 -19.38 6.40 -3.02
CA TRP A 561 -18.69 5.39 -3.82
C TRP A 561 -17.58 6.00 -4.69
N ALA A 562 -17.77 7.17 -5.25
CA ALA A 562 -16.72 7.88 -5.99
C ALA A 562 -15.49 8.12 -5.10
N ALA A 563 -15.68 8.59 -3.87
CA ALA A 563 -14.59 8.75 -2.89
C ALA A 563 -13.94 7.40 -2.52
N ARG A 564 -14.76 6.36 -2.28
CA ARG A 564 -14.30 5.00 -1.95
C ARG A 564 -13.47 4.36 -3.05
N LEU A 565 -13.82 4.62 -4.31
CA LEU A 565 -13.13 4.11 -5.50
C LEU A 565 -11.99 5.03 -5.98
N GLY A 566 -11.79 6.15 -5.29
CA GLY A 566 -10.70 7.07 -5.56
C GLY A 566 -10.81 7.81 -6.87
N MET A 567 -12.01 8.21 -7.25
CA MET A 567 -12.25 9.03 -8.42
C MET A 567 -11.72 10.45 -8.20
N ALA A 568 -11.06 10.99 -9.23
CA ALA A 568 -10.45 12.32 -9.14
C ALA A 568 -11.46 13.45 -9.29
N ASP A 569 -12.43 13.25 -10.17
CA ASP A 569 -13.42 14.26 -10.57
C ASP A 569 -14.78 14.01 -9.92
N ALA A 570 -15.63 15.02 -9.98
CA ALA A 570 -17.01 14.89 -9.56
C ALA A 570 -17.73 13.86 -10.45
N PRO A 571 -18.46 12.88 -9.86
CA PRO A 571 -19.10 11.83 -10.63
C PRO A 571 -20.23 12.40 -11.51
N THR A 572 -20.36 11.81 -12.70
CA THR A 572 -21.43 12.06 -13.66
C THR A 572 -22.19 10.76 -13.92
N PRO A 573 -22.97 10.24 -12.94
CA PRO A 573 -23.57 8.92 -13.02
C PRO A 573 -24.52 8.81 -14.21
N GLN A 574 -24.53 7.64 -14.85
CA GLN A 574 -25.31 7.35 -16.04
C GLN A 574 -26.04 6.03 -15.90
N THR A 575 -27.14 5.85 -16.63
CA THR A 575 -27.87 4.58 -16.63
C THR A 575 -26.98 3.45 -17.09
N ALA A 576 -27.07 2.33 -16.39
CA ALA A 576 -26.39 1.09 -16.75
C ALA A 576 -27.36 0.21 -17.57
N GLY A 577 -26.88 -0.34 -18.65
CA GLY A 577 -27.55 -1.32 -19.47
C GLY A 577 -26.59 -2.45 -19.84
N THR A 578 -26.87 -3.16 -20.92
CA THR A 578 -25.92 -4.11 -21.48
C THR A 578 -24.66 -3.38 -21.93
N MET A 579 -23.51 -3.84 -21.47
CA MET A 579 -22.24 -3.22 -21.78
C MET A 579 -21.09 -4.23 -21.85
N TRP A 580 -20.07 -3.87 -22.62
CA TRP A 580 -18.79 -4.55 -22.65
C TRP A 580 -17.75 -3.68 -21.97
N LEU A 581 -16.92 -4.29 -21.14
CA LEU A 581 -15.94 -3.60 -20.30
C LEU A 581 -14.60 -4.33 -20.40
N ARG A 582 -13.53 -3.60 -20.58
CA ARG A 582 -12.18 -4.14 -20.38
C ARG A 582 -11.93 -4.30 -18.88
N ALA A 583 -11.54 -5.49 -18.43
CA ALA A 583 -11.35 -5.77 -17.00
C ALA A 583 -10.36 -4.80 -16.34
N SER A 584 -9.32 -4.37 -17.06
CA SER A 584 -8.35 -3.38 -16.58
C SER A 584 -8.95 -1.99 -16.35
N ALA A 585 -10.05 -1.63 -17.01
CA ALA A 585 -10.77 -0.38 -16.77
C ALA A 585 -11.53 -0.37 -15.44
N LEU A 586 -11.77 -1.55 -14.85
CA LEU A 586 -12.42 -1.71 -13.54
C LEU A 586 -11.41 -1.83 -12.39
N ARG A 587 -10.14 -1.56 -12.65
CA ARG A 587 -9.06 -1.72 -11.66
C ARG A 587 -9.34 -1.02 -10.34
N SER A 588 -9.88 0.20 -10.35
CA SER A 588 -10.20 0.94 -9.12
C SER A 588 -11.23 0.21 -8.25
N LEU A 589 -12.19 -0.47 -8.85
CA LEU A 589 -13.18 -1.28 -8.14
C LEU A 589 -12.54 -2.54 -7.53
N LEU A 590 -11.67 -3.22 -8.26
CA LEU A 590 -10.97 -4.41 -7.79
C LEU A 590 -9.95 -4.07 -6.69
N ASP A 591 -9.19 -2.99 -6.87
CA ASP A 591 -8.17 -2.54 -5.92
C ASP A 591 -8.77 -1.94 -4.63
N ALA A 592 -10.06 -1.65 -4.60
CA ALA A 592 -10.76 -1.26 -3.37
C ALA A 592 -10.88 -2.40 -2.35
N HIS A 593 -10.74 -3.66 -2.80
CA HIS A 593 -10.81 -4.86 -1.96
C HIS A 593 -11.96 -4.81 -0.95
N CYS A 594 -13.16 -4.51 -1.45
CA CYS A 594 -14.35 -4.41 -0.61
C CYS A 594 -14.64 -5.75 0.08
N TYR A 595 -15.28 -5.68 1.24
CA TYR A 595 -15.89 -6.87 1.82
C TYR A 595 -17.11 -7.29 1.00
N PRO A 596 -17.41 -8.61 0.88
CA PRO A 596 -18.66 -9.05 0.24
C PRO A 596 -19.88 -8.35 0.81
N SER A 597 -19.94 -8.19 2.13
CA SER A 597 -21.03 -7.51 2.84
C SER A 597 -21.21 -6.03 2.50
N GLU A 598 -20.15 -5.32 2.04
CA GLU A 598 -20.26 -3.93 1.54
C GLU A 598 -20.99 -3.90 0.20
N LEU A 599 -20.74 -4.87 -0.67
CA LEU A 599 -21.31 -4.96 -2.01
C LEU A 599 -22.68 -5.63 -2.03
N ASP A 600 -22.95 -6.52 -1.08
CA ASP A 600 -24.24 -7.23 -0.95
C ASP A 600 -25.39 -6.33 -0.44
N ASN A 601 -25.10 -5.10 -0.12
CA ASN A 601 -26.12 -4.14 0.28
C ASN A 601 -26.84 -3.61 -0.96
N ASP A 602 -28.19 -3.63 -0.97
CA ASP A 602 -29.04 -3.07 -2.05
C ASP A 602 -28.70 -1.60 -2.39
N ASN A 603 -27.99 -0.93 -1.49
CA ASN A 603 -27.53 0.44 -1.68
C ASN A 603 -26.22 0.56 -2.49
N ALA A 604 -25.55 -0.55 -2.84
CA ALA A 604 -24.28 -0.54 -3.56
C ALA A 604 -24.44 -0.80 -5.06
N LEU A 605 -25.36 -1.68 -5.46
CA LEU A 605 -25.48 -2.13 -6.85
C LEU A 605 -25.73 -0.96 -7.81
N ASP A 606 -26.82 -0.24 -7.65
CA ASP A 606 -27.20 0.83 -8.58
C ASP A 606 -26.15 1.98 -8.62
N PRO A 607 -25.70 2.51 -7.47
CA PRO A 607 -24.67 3.56 -7.50
C PRO A 607 -23.36 3.14 -8.15
N VAL A 608 -22.87 1.92 -7.91
CA VAL A 608 -21.62 1.44 -8.51
C VAL A 608 -21.80 1.25 -10.01
N MET A 609 -22.91 0.64 -10.44
CA MET A 609 -23.19 0.44 -11.86
C MET A 609 -23.30 1.77 -12.61
N GLN A 610 -23.96 2.77 -12.03
CA GLN A 610 -24.11 4.09 -12.63
C GLN A 610 -22.79 4.89 -12.67
N LEU A 611 -21.80 4.52 -11.89
CA LEU A 611 -20.46 5.11 -11.91
C LEU A 611 -19.48 4.40 -12.88
N LEU A 612 -19.87 3.29 -13.51
CA LEU A 612 -18.95 2.54 -14.38
C LEU A 612 -18.36 3.37 -15.53
N PRO A 613 -19.10 4.22 -16.25
CA PRO A 613 -18.52 5.08 -17.28
C PRO A 613 -17.44 6.01 -16.72
N ASP A 614 -17.69 6.60 -15.55
CA ASP A 614 -16.75 7.48 -14.88
C ASP A 614 -15.50 6.70 -14.39
N LEU A 615 -15.67 5.47 -13.88
CA LEU A 615 -14.55 4.61 -13.49
C LEU A 615 -13.65 4.25 -14.67
N VAL A 616 -14.25 3.95 -15.82
CA VAL A 616 -13.56 3.67 -17.07
C VAL A 616 -12.74 4.89 -17.53
N ALA A 617 -13.35 6.06 -17.51
CA ALA A 617 -12.67 7.31 -17.86
C ALA A 617 -11.55 7.66 -16.87
N ASN A 618 -11.79 7.49 -15.57
CA ASN A 618 -10.78 7.70 -14.52
C ASN A 618 -9.59 6.73 -14.61
N ALA A 619 -9.79 5.56 -15.20
CA ALA A 619 -8.73 4.60 -15.50
C ALA A 619 -7.95 4.93 -16.80
N GLY A 620 -8.28 6.05 -17.47
CA GLY A 620 -7.63 6.49 -18.70
C GLY A 620 -8.15 5.84 -19.98
N TYR A 621 -9.31 5.18 -19.93
CA TYR A 621 -9.94 4.54 -21.07
C TYR A 621 -11.09 5.37 -21.66
N VAL A 622 -11.47 5.05 -22.89
CA VAL A 622 -12.56 5.69 -23.61
C VAL A 622 -13.86 4.90 -23.46
N VAL A 623 -14.98 5.59 -23.38
CA VAL A 623 -16.33 5.04 -23.40
C VAL A 623 -16.96 5.30 -24.78
N ALA A 624 -17.44 4.23 -25.44
CA ALA A 624 -18.14 4.33 -26.73
C ALA A 624 -19.57 3.80 -26.65
N SER A 625 -20.43 4.24 -27.57
CA SER A 625 -21.78 3.71 -27.81
C SER A 625 -22.14 3.86 -29.28
N PRO A 626 -23.19 3.15 -29.81
CA PRO A 626 -23.54 3.15 -31.23
C PRO A 626 -23.81 4.53 -31.84
N GLN A 627 -24.19 5.53 -31.03
CA GLN A 627 -24.49 6.90 -31.50
C GLN A 627 -23.31 7.88 -31.33
N ARG A 628 -22.24 7.47 -30.69
CA ARG A 628 -20.99 8.22 -30.56
C ARG A 628 -19.90 7.42 -31.27
N GLN A 629 -19.79 7.58 -32.60
CA GLN A 629 -18.50 7.33 -33.24
C GLN A 629 -17.53 8.39 -32.77
N PRO A 630 -16.29 8.05 -32.42
CA PRO A 630 -15.30 8.99 -31.89
C PRO A 630 -14.93 10.09 -32.86
#